data_3d847296377739aa80c3125e2ba9db3c
#
_entry.id   3d847296377739aa80c3125e2ba9db3c
#
_cell.length_a   1.000
_cell.length_b   1.000
_cell.length_c   1.000
_cell.angle_alpha   90.00
_cell.angle_beta   90.00
_cell.angle_gamma   90.00
#
_symmetry.space_group_name_H-M   'P 1'
#
loop_
_entity.id
_entity.type
_entity.pdbx_description
1 polymer ?
#
loop_
_entity_poly.entity_id
_entity_poly.type
_entity_poly.pdbx_seq_one_letter_code
_entity_poly.pdbx_strand_id
1 'polypeptide(L)'
;MSTTPSLLVDDLAFAYPDGHQALFGVDLRLDRGERVALLGPNGAGKTTLVLHLNGILRGGRGRVEVAGLPVEDRNLREIRRRVGIVFQDPDDQLFMPTVGEDVAFGPRNHGLPEPEVARRVADALAAVDMADAADRPPHHLSFGQRRRVAVATVLSMHPEVLVLDEPSSNLDPAGRRELAEVLEALPVTVLMVTHDLPYALQLCRRSVVLDGGVVVADGPTRELLADADLLARHRLELPFGFDPTRV
;
A
#
# COMPACT_ATOMS: atom_id res chain seq x y z
N MET A 1 25.01 -11.42 6.28
CA MET A 1 24.43 -11.81 4.97
C MET A 1 23.47 -10.70 4.59
N SER A 2 23.75 -9.94 3.51
CA SER A 2 22.84 -8.89 3.04
C SER A 2 21.60 -9.55 2.45
N THR A 3 20.48 -9.47 3.16
CA THR A 3 19.20 -9.97 2.66
C THR A 3 18.70 -9.01 1.59
N THR A 4 18.31 -9.53 0.42
CA THR A 4 17.67 -8.74 -0.64
C THR A 4 16.40 -8.07 -0.07
N PRO A 5 16.25 -6.74 -0.16
CA PRO A 5 15.06 -6.06 0.32
C PRO A 5 13.83 -6.46 -0.50
N SER A 6 12.64 -6.36 0.11
CA SER A 6 11.38 -6.54 -0.62
C SER A 6 11.16 -5.42 -1.63
N LEU A 7 11.59 -4.20 -1.30
CA LEU A 7 11.51 -3.03 -2.18
C LEU A 7 12.78 -2.19 -2.06
N LEU A 8 13.31 -1.76 -3.20
CA LEU A 8 14.40 -0.79 -3.29
C LEU A 8 14.06 0.26 -4.34
N VAL A 9 14.12 1.51 -3.95
CA VAL A 9 14.10 2.69 -4.82
C VAL A 9 15.42 3.42 -4.58
N ASP A 10 16.16 3.72 -5.65
CA ASP A 10 17.50 4.30 -5.58
C ASP A 10 17.58 5.48 -6.56
N ASP A 11 17.72 6.69 -6.03
CA ASP A 11 17.81 7.98 -6.73
C ASP A 11 16.70 8.20 -7.76
N LEU A 12 15.44 7.82 -7.45
CA LEU A 12 14.34 7.95 -8.39
C LEU A 12 13.94 9.40 -8.60
N ALA A 13 14.14 9.92 -9.81
CA ALA A 13 13.66 11.21 -10.24
C ALA A 13 12.75 11.07 -11.47
N PHE A 14 11.60 11.74 -11.47
CA PHE A 14 10.60 11.59 -12.51
C PHE A 14 9.87 12.90 -12.81
N ALA A 15 9.73 13.22 -14.10
CA ALA A 15 8.88 14.27 -14.62
C ALA A 15 7.79 13.70 -15.52
N TYR A 16 6.58 14.23 -15.40
CA TYR A 16 5.48 13.91 -16.31
C TYR A 16 5.73 14.49 -17.72
N PRO A 17 5.03 13.98 -18.77
CA PRO A 17 5.20 14.48 -20.14
C PRO A 17 4.92 15.98 -20.34
N ASP A 18 4.12 16.59 -19.46
CA ASP A 18 3.84 18.01 -19.44
C ASP A 18 4.98 18.86 -18.85
N GLY A 19 6.07 18.21 -18.40
CA GLY A 19 7.24 18.85 -17.79
C GLY A 19 7.16 19.02 -16.27
N HIS A 20 6.04 18.64 -15.63
CA HIS A 20 5.94 18.68 -14.17
C HIS A 20 6.86 17.65 -13.51
N GLN A 21 7.89 18.14 -12.80
CA GLN A 21 8.78 17.27 -12.01
C GLN A 21 8.10 16.86 -10.71
N ALA A 22 7.88 15.56 -10.51
CA ALA A 22 7.17 15.04 -9.36
C ALA A 22 8.09 14.37 -8.32
N LEU A 23 9.21 13.81 -8.74
CA LEU A 23 10.22 13.19 -7.87
C LEU A 23 11.61 13.71 -8.20
N PHE A 24 12.45 13.97 -7.17
CA PHE A 24 13.73 14.65 -7.30
C PHE A 24 14.92 13.83 -6.74
N GLY A 25 14.89 12.51 -6.84
CA GLY A 25 15.92 11.64 -6.28
C GLY A 25 15.43 11.03 -4.96
N VAL A 26 14.43 10.15 -5.06
CA VAL A 26 13.85 9.45 -3.91
C VAL A 26 14.63 8.17 -3.67
N ASP A 27 15.09 8.00 -2.43
CA ASP A 27 15.62 6.75 -1.91
C ASP A 27 14.62 6.14 -0.93
N LEU A 28 14.28 4.87 -1.14
CA LEU A 28 13.38 4.12 -0.25
C LEU A 28 13.77 2.64 -0.25
N ARG A 29 13.91 2.07 0.93
CA ARG A 29 14.18 0.65 1.11
C ARG A 29 13.19 0.06 2.12
N LEU A 30 12.56 -1.05 1.76
CA LEU A 30 11.77 -1.88 2.68
C LEU A 30 12.38 -3.26 2.76
N ASP A 31 12.66 -3.71 3.97
CA ASP A 31 13.10 -5.07 4.20
C ASP A 31 11.89 -6.03 4.30
N ARG A 32 12.15 -7.33 4.17
CA ARG A 32 11.09 -8.34 4.17
C ARG A 32 10.32 -8.36 5.49
N GLY A 33 9.00 -8.29 5.40
CA GLY A 33 8.09 -8.26 6.55
C GLY A 33 8.04 -6.91 7.27
N GLU A 34 8.74 -5.89 6.77
CA GLU A 34 8.69 -4.55 7.32
C GLU A 34 7.37 -3.86 6.98
N ARG A 35 6.91 -3.00 7.90
CA ARG A 35 5.74 -2.14 7.72
C ARG A 35 6.16 -0.69 7.83
N VAL A 36 6.03 0.02 6.74
CA VAL A 36 6.48 1.42 6.61
C VAL A 36 5.30 2.29 6.21
N ALA A 37 5.13 3.42 6.89
CA ALA A 37 4.19 4.45 6.48
C ALA A 37 4.91 5.48 5.59
N LEU A 38 4.33 5.79 4.44
CA LEU A 38 4.74 6.89 3.58
C LEU A 38 3.83 8.08 3.85
N LEU A 39 4.33 9.04 4.60
CA LEU A 39 3.64 10.24 5.03
C LEU A 39 4.00 11.42 4.11
N GLY A 40 3.18 12.46 4.12
CA GLY A 40 3.47 13.70 3.41
C GLY A 40 2.20 14.42 2.95
N PRO A 41 2.30 15.71 2.63
CA PRO A 41 1.16 16.51 2.17
C PRO A 41 0.65 16.06 0.81
N ASN A 42 -0.54 16.56 0.42
CA ASN A 42 -1.05 16.38 -0.93
C ASN A 42 -0.11 17.02 -1.95
N GLY A 43 0.12 16.32 -3.07
CA GLY A 43 1.07 16.76 -4.09
C GLY A 43 2.56 16.48 -3.77
N ALA A 44 2.89 15.82 -2.66
CA ALA A 44 4.26 15.48 -2.31
C ALA A 44 4.95 14.47 -3.24
N GLY A 45 4.21 13.81 -4.15
CA GLY A 45 4.74 12.78 -5.05
C GLY A 45 4.46 11.34 -4.62
N LYS A 46 3.70 11.10 -3.53
CA LYS A 46 3.42 9.77 -2.98
C LYS A 46 2.80 8.83 -4.03
N THR A 47 1.72 9.25 -4.69
CA THR A 47 1.06 8.45 -5.74
C THR A 47 2.01 8.19 -6.92
N THR A 48 2.81 9.19 -7.31
CA THR A 48 3.81 9.03 -8.38
C THR A 48 4.83 7.95 -8.00
N LEU A 49 5.33 7.97 -6.76
CA LEU A 49 6.24 6.93 -6.25
C LEU A 49 5.56 5.55 -6.29
N VAL A 50 4.33 5.43 -5.73
CA VAL A 50 3.57 4.16 -5.71
C VAL A 50 3.39 3.57 -7.11
N LEU A 51 3.06 4.39 -8.11
CA LEU A 51 2.85 3.94 -9.48
C LEU A 51 4.14 3.45 -10.16
N HIS A 52 5.33 3.84 -9.67
CA HIS A 52 6.60 3.27 -10.13
C HIS A 52 6.86 1.88 -9.55
N LEU A 53 6.32 1.56 -8.35
CA LEU A 53 6.60 0.28 -7.68
C LEU A 53 6.03 -0.93 -8.44
N ASN A 54 4.92 -0.75 -9.19
CA ASN A 54 4.31 -1.81 -10.01
C ASN A 54 4.46 -1.58 -11.53
N GLY A 55 5.26 -0.56 -11.91
CA GLY A 55 5.57 -0.25 -13.30
C GLY A 55 4.39 0.32 -14.10
N ILE A 56 3.40 0.97 -13.46
CA ILE A 56 2.39 1.79 -14.15
C ILE A 56 3.08 3.05 -14.70
N LEU A 57 3.84 3.75 -13.85
CA LEU A 57 4.79 4.78 -14.31
C LEU A 57 6.18 4.17 -14.43
N ARG A 58 6.92 4.60 -15.44
CA ARG A 58 8.29 4.15 -15.73
C ARG A 58 9.08 5.28 -16.35
N GLY A 59 10.39 5.16 -16.29
CA GLY A 59 11.32 6.16 -16.82
C GLY A 59 11.80 7.13 -15.76
N GLY A 60 12.47 8.18 -16.20
CA GLY A 60 13.19 9.09 -15.32
C GLY A 60 14.62 8.60 -15.02
N ARG A 61 15.21 9.09 -13.92
CA ARG A 61 16.53 8.69 -13.42
C ARG A 61 16.35 7.77 -12.22
N GLY A 62 17.37 6.96 -11.94
CA GLY A 62 17.37 6.03 -10.82
C GLY A 62 16.82 4.66 -11.18
N ARG A 63 16.55 3.86 -10.15
CA ARG A 63 16.03 2.50 -10.33
C ARG A 63 15.02 2.10 -9.25
N VAL A 64 14.14 1.19 -9.62
CA VAL A 64 13.20 0.53 -8.71
C VAL A 64 13.38 -0.98 -8.85
N GLU A 65 13.51 -1.67 -7.72
CA GLU A 65 13.61 -3.13 -7.67
C GLU A 65 12.59 -3.70 -6.67
N VAL A 66 11.99 -4.82 -7.03
CA VAL A 66 11.10 -5.60 -6.16
C VAL A 66 11.70 -6.98 -5.95
N ALA A 67 12.08 -7.29 -4.71
CA ALA A 67 12.78 -8.53 -4.35
C ALA A 67 13.97 -8.82 -5.27
N GLY A 68 14.76 -7.77 -5.57
CA GLY A 68 15.93 -7.83 -6.45
C GLY A 68 15.62 -7.90 -7.95
N LEU A 69 14.34 -7.83 -8.35
CA LEU A 69 13.94 -7.80 -9.76
C LEU A 69 13.70 -6.35 -10.20
N PRO A 70 14.44 -5.80 -11.19
CA PRO A 70 14.25 -4.43 -11.63
C PRO A 70 12.88 -4.24 -12.33
N VAL A 71 12.26 -3.08 -12.09
CA VAL A 71 10.97 -2.69 -12.71
C VAL A 71 11.23 -2.21 -14.14
N GLU A 72 11.27 -3.18 -15.06
CA GLU A 72 11.50 -3.01 -16.50
C GLU A 72 10.43 -3.76 -17.30
N ASP A 73 10.22 -3.38 -18.57
CA ASP A 73 9.16 -3.96 -19.42
C ASP A 73 9.14 -5.49 -19.43
N ARG A 74 10.31 -6.13 -19.55
CA ARG A 74 10.45 -7.59 -19.54
C ARG A 74 10.00 -8.26 -18.25
N ASN A 75 9.98 -7.52 -17.12
CA ASN A 75 9.70 -8.04 -15.78
C ASN A 75 8.29 -7.67 -15.28
N LEU A 76 7.54 -6.81 -15.98
CA LEU A 76 6.29 -6.22 -15.46
C LEU A 76 5.27 -7.26 -15.02
N ARG A 77 5.15 -8.39 -15.74
CA ARG A 77 4.20 -9.44 -15.34
C ARG A 77 4.53 -10.00 -13.96
N GLU A 78 5.81 -10.24 -13.70
CA GLU A 78 6.28 -10.77 -12.42
C GLU A 78 6.24 -9.68 -11.33
N ILE A 79 6.61 -8.43 -11.64
CA ILE A 79 6.52 -7.29 -10.72
C ILE A 79 5.08 -7.12 -10.23
N ARG A 80 4.09 -7.10 -11.14
CA ARG A 80 2.67 -6.93 -10.79
C ARG A 80 2.09 -8.11 -10.00
N ARG A 81 2.74 -9.26 -10.04
CA ARG A 81 2.42 -10.38 -9.16
C ARG A 81 2.95 -10.17 -7.75
N ARG A 82 4.16 -9.56 -7.62
CA ARG A 82 4.85 -9.36 -6.35
C ARG A 82 4.41 -8.11 -5.60
N VAL A 83 3.99 -7.06 -6.32
CA VAL A 83 3.51 -5.81 -5.73
C VAL A 83 2.02 -5.67 -5.98
N GLY A 84 1.25 -5.82 -4.93
CA GLY A 84 -0.18 -5.54 -4.97
C GLY A 84 -0.48 -4.15 -4.43
N ILE A 85 -1.33 -3.42 -5.14
CA ILE A 85 -1.79 -2.08 -4.73
C ILE A 85 -3.28 -2.16 -4.41
N VAL A 86 -3.65 -1.67 -3.23
CA VAL A 86 -5.04 -1.42 -2.83
C VAL A 86 -5.30 0.06 -2.97
N PHE A 87 -6.21 0.43 -3.86
CA PHE A 87 -6.54 1.83 -4.15
C PHE A 87 -7.37 2.47 -3.03
N GLN A 88 -7.33 3.81 -3.00
CA GLN A 88 -8.05 4.62 -2.00
C GLN A 88 -9.58 4.41 -2.07
N ASP A 89 -10.16 4.29 -3.25
CA ASP A 89 -11.57 3.95 -3.40
C ASP A 89 -11.72 2.48 -3.81
N PRO A 90 -12.40 1.64 -2.99
CA PRO A 90 -12.62 0.25 -3.36
C PRO A 90 -13.47 0.08 -4.63
N ASP A 91 -14.29 1.06 -5.00
CA ASP A 91 -15.11 1.01 -6.21
C ASP A 91 -14.27 1.16 -7.50
N ASP A 92 -13.03 1.69 -7.40
CA ASP A 92 -12.05 1.68 -8.50
C ASP A 92 -11.42 0.30 -8.72
N GLN A 93 -11.63 -0.65 -7.79
CA GLN A 93 -10.98 -1.96 -7.78
C GLN A 93 -11.97 -3.12 -7.89
N LEU A 94 -13.22 -2.94 -7.43
CA LEU A 94 -14.26 -3.96 -7.43
C LEU A 94 -15.23 -3.71 -8.58
N PHE A 95 -15.18 -4.57 -9.60
CA PHE A 95 -15.96 -4.38 -10.85
C PHE A 95 -16.64 -5.66 -11.35
N MET A 96 -16.44 -6.78 -10.67
CA MET A 96 -17.07 -8.04 -11.04
C MET A 96 -18.48 -8.19 -10.41
N PRO A 97 -19.34 -9.06 -10.96
CA PRO A 97 -20.68 -9.28 -10.42
C PRO A 97 -20.70 -9.75 -8.98
N THR A 98 -19.72 -10.53 -8.54
CA THR A 98 -19.61 -11.06 -7.18
C THR A 98 -18.23 -10.82 -6.56
N VAL A 99 -18.19 -10.77 -5.24
CA VAL A 99 -16.95 -10.67 -4.44
C VAL A 99 -15.97 -11.78 -4.81
N GLY A 100 -16.45 -13.02 -4.91
CA GLY A 100 -15.58 -14.15 -5.26
C GLY A 100 -14.95 -14.02 -6.65
N GLU A 101 -15.68 -13.45 -7.62
CA GLU A 101 -15.18 -13.20 -8.97
C GLU A 101 -14.12 -12.07 -8.97
N ASP A 102 -14.33 -10.99 -8.19
CA ASP A 102 -13.32 -9.95 -8.02
C ASP A 102 -12.01 -10.52 -7.42
N VAL A 103 -12.12 -11.32 -6.36
CA VAL A 103 -10.95 -11.93 -5.72
C VAL A 103 -10.28 -12.98 -6.63
N ALA A 104 -11.05 -13.67 -7.49
CA ALA A 104 -10.53 -14.65 -8.47
C ALA A 104 -9.88 -13.99 -9.69
N PHE A 105 -10.17 -12.73 -9.98
CA PHE A 105 -9.75 -12.06 -11.21
C PHE A 105 -8.23 -12.08 -11.41
N GLY A 106 -7.46 -11.69 -10.38
CA GLY A 106 -6.01 -11.70 -10.42
C GLY A 106 -5.42 -13.10 -10.68
N PRO A 107 -5.73 -14.10 -9.84
CA PRO A 107 -5.27 -15.47 -10.04
C PRO A 107 -5.61 -16.06 -11.42
N ARG A 108 -6.82 -15.84 -11.95
CA ARG A 108 -7.23 -16.27 -13.28
C ARG A 108 -6.41 -15.61 -14.39
N ASN A 109 -6.17 -14.30 -14.31
CA ASN A 109 -5.33 -13.56 -15.25
C ASN A 109 -3.88 -14.05 -15.28
N HIS A 110 -3.41 -14.63 -14.18
CA HIS A 110 -2.10 -15.27 -14.12
C HIS A 110 -2.09 -16.71 -14.63
N GLY A 111 -3.25 -17.23 -15.04
CA GLY A 111 -3.39 -18.56 -15.65
C GLY A 111 -3.30 -19.68 -14.61
N LEU A 112 -3.67 -19.44 -13.37
CA LEU A 112 -3.74 -20.50 -12.36
C LEU A 112 -4.90 -21.45 -12.66
N PRO A 113 -4.77 -22.75 -12.37
CA PRO A 113 -5.85 -23.71 -12.52
C PRO A 113 -6.98 -23.42 -11.53
N GLU A 114 -8.25 -23.64 -11.95
CA GLU A 114 -9.44 -23.31 -11.14
C GLU A 114 -9.42 -23.86 -9.70
N PRO A 115 -8.93 -25.09 -9.40
CA PRO A 115 -8.83 -25.54 -8.02
C PRO A 115 -7.91 -24.67 -7.14
N GLU A 116 -6.81 -24.16 -7.71
CA GLU A 116 -5.90 -23.25 -7.01
C GLU A 116 -6.51 -21.85 -6.88
N VAL A 117 -7.22 -21.37 -7.90
CA VAL A 117 -7.99 -20.11 -7.84
C VAL A 117 -9.01 -20.18 -6.70
N ALA A 118 -9.83 -21.22 -6.66
CA ALA A 118 -10.84 -21.40 -5.60
C ALA A 118 -10.23 -21.43 -4.20
N ARG A 119 -9.09 -22.11 -4.03
CA ARG A 119 -8.38 -22.14 -2.74
C ARG A 119 -7.90 -20.74 -2.35
N ARG A 120 -7.25 -20.01 -3.26
CA ARG A 120 -6.74 -18.65 -3.00
C ARG A 120 -7.85 -17.65 -2.69
N VAL A 121 -9.00 -17.77 -3.37
CA VAL A 121 -10.18 -16.96 -3.08
C VAL A 121 -10.66 -17.21 -1.64
N ALA A 122 -10.82 -18.48 -1.26
CA ALA A 122 -11.26 -18.85 0.08
C ALA A 122 -10.27 -18.35 1.16
N ASP A 123 -8.97 -18.58 0.96
CA ASP A 123 -7.92 -18.15 1.88
C ASP A 123 -7.88 -16.62 2.02
N ALA A 124 -7.98 -15.88 0.91
CA ALA A 124 -7.94 -14.42 0.91
C ALA A 124 -9.17 -13.81 1.57
N LEU A 125 -10.37 -14.34 1.30
CA LEU A 125 -11.60 -13.87 1.94
C LEU A 125 -11.62 -14.19 3.45
N ALA A 126 -11.12 -15.35 3.85
CA ALA A 126 -10.98 -15.70 5.26
C ALA A 126 -9.99 -14.75 5.98
N ALA A 127 -8.87 -14.39 5.34
CA ALA A 127 -7.87 -13.50 5.91
C ALA A 127 -8.39 -12.07 6.19
N VAL A 128 -9.46 -11.66 5.53
CA VAL A 128 -10.08 -10.34 5.71
C VAL A 128 -11.46 -10.39 6.38
N ASP A 129 -11.82 -11.53 6.99
CA ASP A 129 -13.12 -11.78 7.64
C ASP A 129 -14.33 -11.50 6.72
N MET A 130 -14.25 -12.02 5.47
CA MET A 130 -15.28 -11.89 4.44
C MET A 130 -15.65 -13.22 3.76
N ALA A 131 -15.36 -14.36 4.44
CA ALA A 131 -15.59 -15.70 3.87
C ALA A 131 -17.05 -15.93 3.41
N ASP A 132 -18.02 -15.41 4.15
CA ASP A 132 -19.45 -15.57 3.87
C ASP A 132 -19.99 -14.60 2.78
N ALA A 133 -19.14 -13.78 2.20
CA ALA A 133 -19.52 -12.76 1.24
C ALA A 133 -19.22 -13.13 -0.22
N ALA A 134 -18.63 -14.31 -0.50
CA ALA A 134 -18.14 -14.68 -1.82
C ALA A 134 -19.18 -14.52 -2.95
N ASP A 135 -20.45 -14.93 -2.70
CA ASP A 135 -21.52 -14.88 -3.69
C ASP A 135 -22.29 -13.55 -3.69
N ARG A 136 -21.91 -12.60 -2.83
CA ARG A 136 -22.60 -11.30 -2.73
C ARG A 136 -22.06 -10.33 -3.78
N PRO A 137 -22.93 -9.50 -4.38
CA PRO A 137 -22.49 -8.37 -5.18
C PRO A 137 -21.75 -7.33 -4.33
N PRO A 138 -20.61 -6.75 -4.80
CA PRO A 138 -19.86 -5.75 -4.03
C PRO A 138 -20.68 -4.54 -3.58
N HIS A 139 -21.62 -4.08 -4.41
CA HIS A 139 -22.49 -2.93 -4.08
C HIS A 139 -23.51 -3.19 -2.95
N HIS A 140 -23.69 -4.44 -2.50
CA HIS A 140 -24.47 -4.80 -1.32
C HIS A 140 -23.65 -4.77 -0.02
N LEU A 141 -22.38 -4.46 -0.09
CA LEU A 141 -21.48 -4.39 1.06
C LEU A 141 -21.38 -2.96 1.60
N SER A 142 -21.12 -2.83 2.91
CA SER A 142 -20.72 -1.54 3.49
C SER A 142 -19.37 -1.08 2.90
N PHE A 143 -19.06 0.20 3.03
CA PHE A 143 -17.78 0.73 2.55
C PHE A 143 -16.57 -0.01 3.20
N GLY A 144 -16.62 -0.27 4.51
CA GLY A 144 -15.58 -1.03 5.22
C GLY A 144 -15.46 -2.48 4.73
N GLN A 145 -16.59 -3.14 4.44
CA GLN A 145 -16.58 -4.48 3.83
C GLN A 145 -15.97 -4.46 2.42
N ARG A 146 -16.34 -3.48 1.57
CA ARG A 146 -15.72 -3.33 0.24
C ARG A 146 -14.21 -3.10 0.36
N ARG A 147 -13.77 -2.29 1.34
CA ARG A 147 -12.35 -2.07 1.59
C ARG A 147 -11.61 -3.37 1.93
N ARG A 148 -12.18 -4.21 2.80
CA ARG A 148 -11.59 -5.53 3.14
C ARG A 148 -11.57 -6.46 1.92
N VAL A 149 -12.63 -6.46 1.12
CA VAL A 149 -12.64 -7.24 -0.14
C VAL A 149 -11.56 -6.73 -1.11
N ALA A 150 -11.38 -5.41 -1.25
CA ALA A 150 -10.31 -4.86 -2.08
C ALA A 150 -8.92 -5.34 -1.62
N VAL A 151 -8.69 -5.46 -0.31
CA VAL A 151 -7.46 -6.10 0.22
C VAL A 151 -7.40 -7.58 -0.19
N ALA A 152 -8.51 -8.32 -0.10
CA ALA A 152 -8.55 -9.74 -0.49
C ALA A 152 -8.22 -9.98 -1.97
N THR A 153 -8.66 -9.09 -2.89
CA THR A 153 -8.33 -9.21 -4.32
C THR A 153 -6.83 -9.20 -4.57
N VAL A 154 -6.09 -8.46 -3.74
CA VAL A 154 -4.63 -8.38 -3.80
C VAL A 154 -3.98 -9.57 -3.11
N LEU A 155 -4.46 -9.95 -1.92
CA LEU A 155 -3.92 -11.08 -1.15
C LEU A 155 -4.02 -12.41 -1.89
N SER A 156 -5.06 -12.62 -2.72
CA SER A 156 -5.23 -13.81 -3.55
C SER A 156 -4.08 -14.04 -4.53
N MET A 157 -3.31 -12.98 -4.83
CA MET A 157 -2.13 -13.02 -5.68
C MET A 157 -0.87 -13.47 -4.94
N HIS A 158 -0.89 -13.55 -3.59
CA HIS A 158 0.26 -13.80 -2.72
C HIS A 158 1.41 -12.79 -2.97
N PRO A 159 1.15 -11.48 -2.82
CA PRO A 159 2.17 -10.47 -3.08
C PRO A 159 3.31 -10.53 -2.06
N GLU A 160 4.51 -10.12 -2.45
CA GLU A 160 5.64 -9.91 -1.54
C GLU A 160 5.55 -8.54 -0.84
N VAL A 161 4.96 -7.56 -1.53
CA VAL A 161 4.73 -6.20 -1.02
C VAL A 161 3.27 -5.82 -1.25
N LEU A 162 2.61 -5.41 -0.18
CA LEU A 162 1.27 -4.84 -0.18
C LEU A 162 1.40 -3.32 -0.03
N VAL A 163 0.96 -2.59 -1.04
CA VAL A 163 0.85 -1.13 -1.01
C VAL A 163 -0.60 -0.77 -0.73
N LEU A 164 -0.83 0.02 0.32
CA LEU A 164 -2.15 0.49 0.72
C LEU A 164 -2.21 2.00 0.53
N ASP A 165 -3.09 2.48 -0.34
CA ASP A 165 -3.30 3.92 -0.54
C ASP A 165 -4.49 4.39 0.30
N GLU A 166 -4.21 5.21 1.33
CA GLU A 166 -5.17 5.78 2.28
C GLU A 166 -6.19 4.76 2.84
N PRO A 167 -5.72 3.65 3.45
CA PRO A 167 -6.60 2.52 3.79
C PRO A 167 -7.69 2.85 4.82
N SER A 168 -7.46 3.82 5.72
CA SER A 168 -8.41 4.25 6.76
C SER A 168 -9.42 5.29 6.31
N SER A 169 -9.27 5.86 5.11
CA SER A 169 -10.14 6.91 4.59
C SER A 169 -11.58 6.45 4.48
N ASN A 170 -12.53 7.32 4.89
CA ASN A 170 -13.97 7.10 4.84
C ASN A 170 -14.48 5.91 5.68
N LEU A 171 -13.65 5.35 6.56
CA LEU A 171 -14.09 4.33 7.52
C LEU A 171 -14.60 4.98 8.80
N ASP A 172 -15.66 4.41 9.34
CA ASP A 172 -16.09 4.69 10.70
C ASP A 172 -15.08 4.08 11.73
N PRO A 173 -15.15 4.46 13.00
CA PRO A 173 -14.19 3.95 14.00
C PRO A 173 -14.16 2.43 14.13
N ALA A 174 -15.30 1.74 13.92
CA ALA A 174 -15.37 0.29 13.99
C ALA A 174 -14.69 -0.36 12.78
N GLY A 175 -15.03 0.06 11.57
CA GLY A 175 -14.42 -0.44 10.33
C GLY A 175 -12.92 -0.16 10.26
N ARG A 176 -12.48 1.00 10.81
CA ARG A 176 -11.04 1.31 10.93
C ARG A 176 -10.31 0.32 11.85
N ARG A 177 -10.89 -0.02 13.01
CA ARG A 177 -10.31 -1.01 13.92
C ARG A 177 -10.29 -2.41 13.29
N GLU A 178 -11.41 -2.85 12.70
CA GLU A 178 -11.49 -4.15 12.02
C GLU A 178 -10.45 -4.28 10.89
N LEU A 179 -10.28 -3.22 10.10
CA LEU A 179 -9.23 -3.22 9.06
C LEU A 179 -7.82 -3.26 9.66
N ALA A 180 -7.58 -2.54 10.76
CA ALA A 180 -6.28 -2.58 11.43
C ALA A 180 -5.94 -3.99 11.93
N GLU A 181 -6.88 -4.68 12.58
CA GLU A 181 -6.73 -6.06 13.06
C GLU A 181 -6.39 -7.02 11.90
N VAL A 182 -7.10 -6.88 10.76
CA VAL A 182 -6.80 -7.63 9.54
C VAL A 182 -5.37 -7.35 9.07
N LEU A 183 -5.01 -6.08 8.91
CA LEU A 183 -3.69 -5.69 8.40
C LEU A 183 -2.57 -6.14 9.34
N GLU A 184 -2.74 -6.06 10.67
CA GLU A 184 -1.76 -6.51 11.66
C GLU A 184 -1.48 -8.02 11.56
N ALA A 185 -2.48 -8.83 11.22
CA ALA A 185 -2.34 -10.27 11.10
C ALA A 185 -1.63 -10.72 9.81
N LEU A 186 -1.49 -9.85 8.79
CA LEU A 186 -0.91 -10.24 7.50
C LEU A 186 0.62 -10.42 7.58
N PRO A 187 1.16 -11.56 7.15
CA PRO A 187 2.60 -11.82 7.11
C PRO A 187 3.25 -11.33 5.81
N VAL A 188 3.03 -10.04 5.46
CA VAL A 188 3.48 -9.44 4.20
C VAL A 188 4.22 -8.13 4.48
N THR A 189 5.15 -7.75 3.60
CA THR A 189 5.77 -6.41 3.64
C THR A 189 4.71 -5.37 3.25
N VAL A 190 4.58 -4.30 4.03
CA VAL A 190 3.54 -3.27 3.82
C VAL A 190 4.18 -1.90 3.60
N LEU A 191 3.77 -1.22 2.54
CA LEU A 191 3.93 0.21 2.37
C LEU A 191 2.56 0.87 2.46
N MET A 192 2.31 1.63 3.52
CA MET A 192 1.05 2.32 3.74
C MET A 192 1.20 3.80 3.45
N VAL A 193 0.58 4.28 2.39
CA VAL A 193 0.48 5.72 2.08
C VAL A 193 -0.69 6.28 2.87
N THR A 194 -0.45 7.26 3.73
CA THR A 194 -1.52 7.86 4.52
C THR A 194 -1.18 9.25 5.06
N HIS A 195 -2.21 10.03 5.33
CA HIS A 195 -2.15 11.26 6.13
C HIS A 195 -2.73 11.05 7.53
N ASP A 196 -3.24 9.86 7.85
CA ASP A 196 -3.75 9.47 9.16
C ASP A 196 -2.59 9.06 10.08
N LEU A 197 -2.00 10.04 10.77
CA LEU A 197 -0.81 9.84 11.59
C LEU A 197 -1.03 8.85 12.76
N PRO A 198 -2.16 8.88 13.49
CA PRO A 198 -2.47 7.85 14.48
C PRO A 198 -2.53 6.44 13.92
N TYR A 199 -3.12 6.27 12.72
CA TYR A 199 -3.20 4.97 12.07
C TYR A 199 -1.83 4.47 11.60
N ALA A 200 -0.98 5.41 11.11
CA ALA A 200 0.41 5.12 10.81
C ALA A 200 1.18 4.64 12.04
N LEU A 201 1.01 5.31 13.19
CA LEU A 201 1.66 4.93 14.45
C LEU A 201 1.21 3.55 14.95
N GLN A 202 -0.07 3.22 14.79
CA GLN A 202 -0.62 1.92 15.16
C GLN A 202 0.00 0.77 14.35
N LEU A 203 0.09 0.93 13.02
CA LEU A 203 0.39 -0.18 12.11
C LEU A 203 1.86 -0.24 11.65
N CYS A 204 2.58 0.88 11.66
CA CYS A 204 3.91 1.00 11.09
C CYS A 204 4.93 1.48 12.13
N ARG A 205 5.95 0.67 12.37
CA ARG A 205 7.03 1.04 13.30
C ARG A 205 7.97 2.09 12.73
N ARG A 206 8.06 2.20 11.41
CA ARG A 206 8.88 3.16 10.67
C ARG A 206 8.00 3.97 9.74
N SER A 207 8.33 5.25 9.63
CA SER A 207 7.70 6.15 8.68
C SER A 207 8.74 6.87 7.84
N VAL A 208 8.37 7.16 6.61
CA VAL A 208 9.13 7.98 5.67
C VAL A 208 8.27 9.17 5.32
N VAL A 209 8.80 10.37 5.45
CA VAL A 209 8.11 11.62 5.09
C VAL A 209 8.60 12.07 3.72
N LEU A 210 7.69 12.12 2.76
CA LEU A 210 7.92 12.65 1.42
C LEU A 210 7.29 14.05 1.32
N ASP A 211 8.07 15.04 0.90
CA ASP A 211 7.58 16.40 0.64
C ASP A 211 8.34 17.02 -0.53
N GLY A 212 7.61 17.69 -1.43
CA GLY A 212 8.20 18.29 -2.63
C GLY A 212 8.98 17.31 -3.50
N GLY A 213 8.60 16.02 -3.51
CA GLY A 213 9.26 14.99 -4.32
C GLY A 213 10.59 14.45 -3.78
N VAL A 214 10.94 14.75 -2.52
CA VAL A 214 12.13 14.23 -1.84
C VAL A 214 11.77 13.62 -0.49
N VAL A 215 12.55 12.64 -0.04
CA VAL A 215 12.46 12.12 1.33
C VAL A 215 13.11 13.14 2.27
N VAL A 216 12.31 13.67 3.19
CA VAL A 216 12.76 14.69 4.16
C VAL A 216 12.99 14.13 5.56
N ALA A 217 12.42 12.96 5.86
CA ALA A 217 12.68 12.23 7.11
C ALA A 217 12.40 10.74 6.90
N ASP A 218 13.16 9.89 7.61
CA ASP A 218 13.03 8.43 7.64
C ASP A 218 13.47 7.93 9.01
N GLY A 219 12.59 7.26 9.74
CA GLY A 219 12.89 6.80 11.08
C GLY A 219 11.72 6.17 11.82
N PRO A 220 11.88 5.88 13.13
CA PRO A 220 10.80 5.33 13.94
C PRO A 220 9.57 6.25 13.94
N THR A 221 8.40 5.70 13.62
CA THR A 221 7.15 6.48 13.49
C THR A 221 6.89 7.33 14.72
N ARG A 222 7.06 6.77 15.92
CA ARG A 222 6.85 7.48 17.18
C ARG A 222 7.73 8.72 17.31
N GLU A 223 9.00 8.61 16.94
CA GLU A 223 9.96 9.71 17.04
C GLU A 223 9.63 10.82 16.05
N LEU A 224 9.33 10.45 14.79
CA LEU A 224 8.94 11.42 13.76
C LEU A 224 7.65 12.15 14.12
N LEU A 225 6.65 11.45 14.69
CA LEU A 225 5.40 12.07 15.09
C LEU A 225 5.51 12.90 16.38
N ALA A 226 6.57 12.70 17.19
CA ALA A 226 6.86 13.52 18.35
C ALA A 226 7.63 14.82 18.01
N ASP A 227 8.20 14.91 16.81
CA ASP A 227 8.90 16.11 16.32
C ASP A 227 7.90 17.13 15.75
N ALA A 228 7.43 18.04 16.61
CA ALA A 228 6.46 19.07 16.25
C ALA A 228 7.00 20.03 15.16
N ASP A 229 8.32 20.31 15.14
CA ASP A 229 8.93 21.17 14.15
C ASP A 229 8.99 20.50 12.78
N LEU A 230 9.25 19.19 12.73
CA LEU A 230 9.18 18.39 11.50
C LEU A 230 7.76 18.40 10.95
N LEU A 231 6.77 18.09 11.77
CA LEU A 231 5.37 18.06 11.37
C LEU A 231 4.92 19.41 10.82
N ALA A 232 5.19 20.51 11.52
CA ALA A 232 4.82 21.85 11.10
C ALA A 232 5.47 22.26 9.78
N ARG A 233 6.77 21.98 9.59
CA ARG A 233 7.50 22.28 8.34
C ARG A 233 6.92 21.55 7.13
N HIS A 234 6.44 20.33 7.30
CA HIS A 234 5.96 19.47 6.22
C HIS A 234 4.43 19.35 6.18
N ARG A 235 3.71 20.28 6.84
CA ARG A 235 2.23 20.35 6.82
C ARG A 235 1.56 19.04 7.25
N LEU A 236 2.18 18.37 8.21
CA LEU A 236 1.61 17.22 8.88
C LEU A 236 1.03 17.68 10.23
N GLU A 237 -0.15 17.23 10.57
CA GLU A 237 -0.87 17.69 11.75
C GLU A 237 -1.43 16.50 12.53
N LEU A 238 -1.11 16.44 13.83
CA LEU A 238 -1.72 15.44 14.71
C LEU A 238 -3.14 15.89 15.06
N PRO A 239 -4.09 14.93 15.21
CA PRO A 239 -5.41 15.26 15.75
C PRO A 239 -5.31 15.94 17.12
N PHE A 240 -6.23 16.85 17.35
CA PHE A 240 -6.29 17.59 18.63
C PHE A 240 -6.30 16.63 19.83
N GLY A 241 -5.41 16.83 20.78
CA GLY A 241 -5.27 16.02 21.98
C GLY A 241 -4.57 14.67 21.81
N PHE A 242 -4.11 14.34 20.59
CA PHE A 242 -3.32 13.13 20.37
C PHE A 242 -1.85 13.36 20.74
N ASP A 243 -1.31 12.47 21.59
CA ASP A 243 0.09 12.49 22.01
C ASP A 243 0.77 11.17 21.61
N PRO A 244 1.66 11.18 20.59
CA PRO A 244 2.30 9.96 20.09
C PRO A 244 3.23 9.29 21.11
N THR A 245 3.60 10.00 22.19
CA THR A 245 4.49 9.45 23.21
C THR A 245 3.76 8.59 24.25
N ARG A 246 2.42 8.71 24.31
CA ARG A 246 1.57 8.02 25.29
C ARG A 246 0.84 6.77 24.77
N VAL A 247 1.06 6.43 23.51
CA VAL A 247 0.41 5.28 22.83
C VAL A 247 1.36 4.09 22.73
#